data_b9f3705352e82ca2f7d193f99ec54776
#
_entry.id   b9f3705352e82ca2f7d193f99ec54776
#
_cell.length_a   1.000
_cell.length_b   1.000
_cell.length_c   1.000
_cell.angle_alpha   90.00
_cell.angle_beta   90.00
_cell.angle_gamma   90.00
#
_symmetry.space_group_name_H-M   'P 1'
#
loop_
_entity.id
_entity.type
_entity.pdbx_description
1 polymer ?
#
loop_
_entity_poly.entity_id
_entity_poly.type
_entity_poly.pdbx_seq_one_letter_code
_entity_poly.pdbx_strand_id
1 'polypeptide(L)' 'MPIKPAYIKKLARALIERYGEAFSTDFEHNKEVVTAVTNVESKGVRNRIAGYITRKQRSAAYVAA' A
#
# COMPACT_ATOMS: atom_id res chain seq x y z
N MET A 1 11.97 8.57 -13.80
CA MET A 1 12.60 9.08 -12.58
C MET A 1 12.53 8.02 -11.49
N PRO A 2 13.66 7.62 -10.93
CA PRO A 2 13.62 6.59 -9.90
C PRO A 2 13.03 7.13 -8.61
N ILE A 3 12.06 6.41 -8.07
CA ILE A 3 11.43 6.77 -6.81
C ILE A 3 12.16 6.04 -5.70
N LYS A 4 12.61 6.78 -4.72
CA LYS A 4 13.35 6.20 -3.60
C LYS A 4 12.47 5.28 -2.78
N PRO A 5 13.00 4.15 -2.31
CA PRO A 5 12.23 3.23 -1.45
C PRO A 5 11.62 3.92 -0.23
N ALA A 6 12.32 4.92 0.32
CA ALA A 6 11.83 5.67 1.47
C ALA A 6 10.53 6.42 1.14
N TYR A 7 10.38 6.91 -0.09
CA TYR A 7 9.17 7.59 -0.52
C TYR A 7 7.98 6.63 -0.53
N ILE A 8 8.18 5.44 -1.07
CA ILE A 8 7.15 4.41 -1.13
C ILE A 8 6.69 4.03 0.28
N LYS A 9 7.65 3.82 1.17
CA LYS A 9 7.37 3.50 2.57
C LYS A 9 6.55 4.57 3.26
N LYS A 10 6.98 5.81 3.10
CA LYS A 10 6.33 6.96 3.72
C LYS A 10 4.89 7.12 3.24
N LEU A 11 4.69 7.01 1.93
CA LEU A 11 3.36 7.15 1.33
C LEU A 11 2.46 6.00 1.75
N ALA A 12 2.97 4.77 1.73
CA ALA A 12 2.20 3.60 2.14
C ALA A 12 1.77 3.69 3.60
N ARG A 13 2.66 4.13 4.48
CA ARG A 13 2.35 4.32 5.89
C ARG A 13 1.26 5.36 6.10
N ALA A 14 1.34 6.46 5.36
CA ALA A 14 0.32 7.51 5.46
C ALA A 14 -1.05 6.98 5.02
N LEU A 15 -1.09 6.17 3.97
CA LEU A 15 -2.33 5.57 3.50
C LEU A 15 -2.89 4.57 4.50
N ILE A 16 -2.05 3.75 5.09
CA ILE A 16 -2.49 2.79 6.12
C ILE A 16 -3.06 3.54 7.31
N GLU A 17 -2.44 4.64 7.69
CA GLU A 17 -2.88 5.44 8.82
C GLU A 17 -4.26 6.07 8.59
N ARG A 18 -4.51 6.53 7.36
CA ARG A 18 -5.77 7.19 7.02
C ARG A 18 -6.86 6.22 6.58
N TYR A 19 -6.49 5.19 5.87
CA TYR A 19 -7.45 4.27 5.23
C TYR A 19 -7.18 2.82 5.57
N GLY A 20 -6.59 2.55 6.72
CA GLY A 20 -6.18 1.19 7.08
C GLY A 20 -7.29 0.16 6.96
N GLU A 21 -8.52 0.54 7.28
CA GLU A 21 -9.67 -0.36 7.20
C GLU A 21 -10.04 -0.74 5.77
N ALA A 22 -9.66 0.10 4.79
CA ALA A 22 -9.95 -0.17 3.39
C ALA A 22 -8.97 -1.19 2.79
N PHE A 23 -7.82 -1.39 3.42
CA PHE A 23 -6.81 -2.32 2.91
C PHE A 23 -6.99 -3.71 3.54
N SER A 24 -6.59 -4.72 2.78
CA SER A 24 -6.69 -6.11 3.22
C SER A 24 -5.38 -6.83 2.94
N THR A 25 -5.38 -8.15 3.04
CA THR A 25 -4.21 -8.96 2.70
C THR A 25 -4.20 -9.34 1.22
N ASP A 26 -5.17 -8.85 0.45
CA ASP A 26 -5.28 -9.12 -0.98
C ASP A 26 -4.61 -7.98 -1.78
N PHE A 27 -3.55 -8.32 -2.50
CA PHE A 27 -2.80 -7.36 -3.30
C PHE A 27 -3.66 -6.69 -4.39
N GLU A 28 -4.50 -7.46 -5.07
CA GLU A 28 -5.35 -6.94 -6.13
C GLU A 28 -6.34 -5.91 -5.59
N HIS A 29 -6.95 -6.21 -4.45
CA HIS A 29 -7.84 -5.28 -3.77
C HIS A 29 -7.09 -4.00 -3.36
N ASN A 30 -5.90 -4.17 -2.80
CA ASN A 30 -5.11 -3.02 -2.34
C ASN A 30 -4.69 -2.11 -3.49
N LYS A 31 -4.40 -2.67 -4.66
CA LYS A 31 -4.09 -1.86 -5.84
C LYS A 31 -5.27 -0.95 -6.20
N GLU A 32 -6.48 -1.48 -6.14
CA GLU A 32 -7.68 -0.71 -6.44
C GLU A 32 -7.88 0.40 -5.43
N VAL A 33 -7.67 0.12 -4.15
CA VAL A 33 -7.80 1.13 -3.10
C VAL A 33 -6.78 2.23 -3.29
N VAL A 34 -5.52 1.88 -3.56
CA VAL A 34 -4.47 2.89 -3.81
C VAL A 34 -4.87 3.78 -4.98
N THR A 35 -5.40 3.22 -6.05
CA THR A 35 -5.86 3.98 -7.20
C THR A 35 -6.98 4.95 -6.82
N ALA A 36 -7.88 4.51 -5.96
CA ALA A 36 -9.04 5.32 -5.56
C ALA A 36 -8.66 6.47 -4.63
N VAL A 37 -7.68 6.27 -3.75
CA VAL A 37 -7.35 7.25 -2.70
C VAL A 37 -6.14 8.12 -3.01
N THR A 38 -5.44 7.86 -4.12
CA THR A 38 -4.27 8.64 -4.51
C THR A 38 -4.37 9.06 -5.96
N ASN A 39 -3.53 10.04 -6.34
CA ASN A 39 -3.43 10.49 -7.73
C ASN A 39 -2.17 9.94 -8.40
N VAL A 40 -1.70 8.79 -7.97
CA VAL A 40 -0.51 8.18 -8.55
C VAL A 40 -0.82 7.69 -9.95
N GLU A 41 -0.18 8.28 -10.94
CA GLU A 41 -0.39 7.91 -12.34
C GLU A 41 0.42 6.69 -12.77
N SER A 42 1.58 6.50 -12.15
CA SER A 42 2.45 5.38 -12.51
C SER A 42 1.95 4.07 -11.93
N LYS A 43 1.69 3.11 -12.80
CA LYS A 43 1.28 1.78 -12.39
C LYS A 43 2.36 1.09 -11.56
N GLY A 44 3.63 1.34 -11.90
CA GLY A 44 4.75 0.78 -11.16
C GLY A 44 4.79 1.28 -9.73
N VAL A 45 4.60 2.57 -9.52
CA VAL A 45 4.56 3.16 -8.20
C VAL A 45 3.36 2.66 -7.41
N ARG A 46 2.19 2.64 -8.05
CA ARG A 46 0.98 2.11 -7.44
C ARG A 46 1.18 0.67 -6.96
N ASN A 47 1.78 -0.15 -7.79
CA ASN A 47 2.00 -1.56 -7.45
C ASN A 47 2.97 -1.70 -6.28
N ARG A 48 4.00 -0.86 -6.22
CA ARG A 48 4.94 -0.89 -5.10
C ARG A 48 4.29 -0.47 -3.80
N ILE A 49 3.45 0.56 -3.85
CA ILE A 49 2.72 1.02 -2.67
C ILE A 49 1.77 -0.08 -2.19
N ALA A 50 0.99 -0.64 -3.10
CA ALA A 50 0.06 -1.71 -2.78
C ALA A 50 0.78 -2.95 -2.24
N GLY A 51 1.93 -3.28 -2.83
CA GLY A 51 2.74 -4.39 -2.36
C GLY A 51 3.25 -4.19 -0.95
N TYR A 52 3.71 -2.99 -0.64
CA TYR A 52 4.16 -2.66 0.71
C TYR A 52 3.01 -2.77 1.72
N ILE A 53 1.85 -2.22 1.36
CA ILE A 53 0.68 -2.27 2.22
C ILE A 53 0.23 -3.71 2.45
N THR A 54 0.16 -4.51 1.39
CA THR A 54 -0.22 -5.92 1.49
C THR A 54 0.74 -6.67 2.41
N ARG A 55 2.02 -6.43 2.26
CA ARG A 55 3.03 -7.06 3.09
C ARG A 55 2.84 -6.70 4.57
N LYS A 56 2.56 -5.44 4.85
CA LYS A 56 2.31 -4.98 6.22
C LYS A 56 1.05 -5.61 6.80
N GLN A 57 -0.01 -5.70 6.02
CA GLN A 57 -1.27 -6.29 6.46
C GLN A 57 -1.11 -7.79 6.74
N ARG A 58 -0.39 -8.48 5.88
CA ARG A 58 -0.11 -9.91 6.09
C ARG A 58 0.73 -10.15 7.33
N SER A 59 1.74 -9.31 7.54
CA SER A 59 2.60 -9.40 8.70
C SER A 59 1.81 -9.16 9.99
N ALA A 60 0.94 -8.16 9.99
CA ALA A 60 0.09 -7.85 11.15
C ALA A 60 -0.87 -9.01 11.43
N ALA A 61 -1.47 -9.57 10.39
CA ALA A 61 -2.39 -10.70 10.54
C ALA A 61 -1.66 -11.93 11.09
N TYR A 62 -0.46 -12.17 10.61
CA TYR A 62 0.35 -13.29 11.06
C TYR A 62 0.71 -13.16 12.54
N VAL A 63 1.13 -11.96 12.95
CA VAL A 63 1.52 -11.69 14.33
C VAL A 63 0.30 -11.75 15.25
N ALA A 64 -0.86 -11.29 14.77
CA ALA A 64 -2.09 -11.31 15.55
C ALA A 64 -2.64 -12.73 15.73
N ALA A 65 -2.30 -13.61 14.82
CA ALA A 65 -2.74 -15.00 14.93
C ALA A 65 -1.91 -15.75 15.96
#